data_21e223184e3825a7681ff64989697e1b
#
_entry.id   21e223184e3825a7681ff64989697e1b
#
_cell.length_a   1.000
_cell.length_b   1.000
_cell.length_c   1.000
_cell.angle_alpha   90.00
_cell.angle_beta   90.00
_cell.angle_gamma   90.00
#
_symmetry.space_group_name_H-M   'P 1'
#
loop_
_entity.id
_entity.type
_entity.pdbx_description
1 polymer ?
#
loop_
_entity_poly.entity_id
_entity_poly.type
_entity_poly.pdbx_seq_one_letter_code
_entity_poly.pdbx_strand_id
1 'polypeptide(L)'
;FCRAYGEISTGEYLFSLIIDTASRVSVPCFFMITGALLLGRQEPLEKHIRRLIRFFVVLIVWSLIYWVWNTFYMDTDVDLSQILYTPTEAHLWYLYAMIPIYCVMPFFQVMCRHMDERLECAFLILITAAAIVNYIVSLQKEEVYYDLPIIGDRIYSYYIFIGYYIAKYR
;
A
#
# COMPACT_ATOMS: atom_id res chain seq x y z
N PHE A 1 19.27 -7.82 2.08
CA PHE A 1 19.61 -9.19 1.62
C PHE A 1 20.32 -9.17 0.25
N CYS A 2 19.83 -8.42 -0.74
CA CYS A 2 20.50 -8.34 -2.06
C CYS A 2 21.96 -7.80 -2.01
N ARG A 3 22.35 -7.09 -0.95
CA ARG A 3 23.72 -6.58 -0.76
C ARG A 3 24.71 -7.64 -0.25
N ALA A 4 24.22 -8.77 0.24
CA ALA A 4 25.05 -9.86 0.78
C ALA A 4 25.45 -10.91 -0.28
N TYR A 5 25.16 -10.62 -1.57
CA TYR A 5 25.58 -11.51 -2.66
C TYR A 5 27.11 -11.59 -2.72
N GLY A 6 27.65 -12.79 -2.58
CA GLY A 6 29.09 -13.04 -2.53
C GLY A 6 29.71 -13.12 -1.12
N GLU A 7 28.99 -12.69 -0.07
CA GLU A 7 29.46 -12.80 1.33
C GLU A 7 28.91 -14.05 2.05
N ILE A 8 27.82 -14.62 1.52
CA ILE A 8 27.15 -15.82 2.07
C ILE A 8 27.12 -16.95 1.06
N SER A 9 26.91 -18.17 1.55
CA SER A 9 26.76 -19.35 0.72
C SER A 9 25.61 -19.19 -0.30
N THR A 10 25.80 -19.68 -1.54
CA THR A 10 24.79 -19.60 -2.61
C THR A 10 23.44 -20.19 -2.18
N GLY A 11 23.42 -21.26 -1.36
CA GLY A 11 22.21 -21.86 -0.84
C GLY A 11 21.46 -20.95 0.13
N GLU A 12 22.17 -20.30 1.04
CA GLU A 12 21.59 -19.34 2.00
C GLU A 12 21.09 -18.08 1.29
N TYR A 13 21.80 -17.63 0.26
CA TYR A 13 21.37 -16.53 -0.58
C TYR A 13 20.06 -16.85 -1.31
N LEU A 14 19.94 -18.00 -1.96
CA LEU A 14 18.73 -18.43 -2.65
C LEU A 14 17.55 -18.58 -1.68
N PHE A 15 17.78 -19.16 -0.50
CA PHE A 15 16.76 -19.29 0.53
C PHE A 15 16.28 -17.92 1.02
N SER A 16 17.18 -17.00 1.31
CA SER A 16 16.85 -15.63 1.69
C SER A 16 16.10 -14.89 0.60
N LEU A 17 16.45 -15.09 -0.68
CA LEU A 17 15.76 -14.48 -1.81
C LEU A 17 14.32 -14.99 -1.96
N ILE A 18 14.09 -16.29 -1.75
CA ILE A 18 12.75 -16.89 -1.78
C ILE A 18 11.88 -16.30 -0.66
N ILE A 19 12.42 -16.21 0.56
CA ILE A 19 11.70 -15.65 1.70
C ILE A 19 11.38 -14.16 1.46
N ASP A 20 12.34 -13.37 1.00
CA ASP A 20 12.14 -11.95 0.69
C ASP A 20 11.06 -11.77 -0.39
N THR A 21 11.13 -12.56 -1.47
CA THR A 21 10.13 -12.55 -2.54
C THR A 21 8.74 -12.92 -2.03
N ALA A 22 8.63 -14.00 -1.25
CA ALA A 22 7.37 -14.42 -0.65
C ALA A 22 6.79 -13.35 0.30
N SER A 23 7.65 -12.71 1.10
CA SER A 23 7.25 -11.63 2.00
C SER A 23 6.72 -10.41 1.24
N ARG A 24 7.31 -10.08 0.10
CA ARG A 24 6.87 -8.94 -0.74
C ARG A 24 5.48 -9.14 -1.33
N VAL A 25 5.08 -10.38 -1.62
CA VAL A 25 3.73 -10.70 -2.11
C VAL A 25 2.65 -10.44 -1.06
N SER A 26 2.99 -10.46 0.22
CA SER A 26 2.03 -10.21 1.31
C SER A 26 1.38 -8.83 1.22
N VAL A 27 2.14 -7.81 0.84
CA VAL A 27 1.66 -6.42 0.75
C VAL A 27 0.55 -6.24 -0.29
N PRO A 28 0.73 -6.64 -1.56
CA PRO A 28 -0.36 -6.66 -2.53
C PRO A 28 -1.58 -7.42 -2.04
N CYS A 29 -1.39 -8.60 -1.42
CA CYS A 29 -2.49 -9.38 -0.88
C CYS A 29 -3.28 -8.63 0.19
N PHE A 30 -2.65 -7.90 1.09
CA PHE A 30 -3.35 -7.07 2.09
C PHE A 30 -4.20 -5.98 1.44
N PHE A 31 -3.70 -5.30 0.42
CA PHE A 31 -4.49 -4.31 -0.31
C PHE A 31 -5.64 -4.96 -1.07
N MET A 32 -5.44 -6.12 -1.70
CA MET A 32 -6.50 -6.89 -2.37
C MET A 32 -7.58 -7.32 -1.39
N ILE A 33 -7.23 -7.86 -0.23
CA ILE A 33 -8.17 -8.23 0.83
C ILE A 33 -8.94 -7.00 1.33
N THR A 34 -8.26 -5.88 1.50
CA THR A 34 -8.91 -4.61 1.88
C THR A 34 -9.96 -4.20 0.85
N GLY A 35 -9.64 -4.26 -0.44
CA GLY A 35 -10.57 -4.00 -1.53
C GLY A 35 -11.77 -4.95 -1.53
N ALA A 36 -11.51 -6.26 -1.45
CA ALA A 36 -12.54 -7.29 -1.40
C ALA A 36 -13.52 -7.12 -0.22
N LEU A 37 -13.01 -6.71 0.93
CA LEU A 37 -13.82 -6.57 2.15
C LEU A 37 -14.55 -5.23 2.25
N LEU A 38 -14.01 -4.15 1.70
CA LEU A 38 -14.50 -2.81 1.96
C LEU A 38 -15.22 -2.18 0.78
N LEU A 39 -14.76 -2.37 -0.46
CA LEU A 39 -15.35 -1.69 -1.62
C LEU A 39 -16.79 -2.10 -1.90
N GLY A 40 -17.14 -3.36 -1.69
CA GLY A 40 -18.51 -3.86 -1.88
C GLY A 40 -19.47 -3.52 -0.76
N ARG A 41 -19.01 -2.96 0.37
CA ARG A 41 -19.85 -2.69 1.53
C ARG A 41 -20.45 -1.30 1.47
N GLN A 42 -21.72 -1.20 1.90
CA GLN A 42 -22.38 0.07 2.17
C GLN A 42 -22.21 0.40 3.66
N GLU A 43 -21.22 1.20 3.97
CA GLU A 43 -21.01 1.64 5.35
C GLU A 43 -21.28 3.14 5.48
N PRO A 44 -21.91 3.59 6.58
CA PRO A 44 -22.07 5.01 6.85
C PRO A 44 -20.73 5.69 7.07
N LEU A 45 -20.63 6.96 6.66
CA LEU A 45 -19.40 7.76 6.76
C LEU A 45 -18.78 7.76 8.15
N GLU A 46 -19.62 7.71 9.20
CA GLU A 46 -19.16 7.65 10.59
C GLU A 46 -18.27 6.42 10.88
N LYS A 47 -18.59 5.26 10.28
CA LYS A 47 -17.75 4.06 10.42
C LYS A 47 -16.40 4.23 9.73
N HIS A 48 -16.36 4.90 8.56
CA HIS A 48 -15.11 5.20 7.87
C HIS A 48 -14.22 6.13 8.69
N ILE A 49 -14.81 7.22 9.21
CA ILE A 49 -14.09 8.17 10.08
C ILE A 49 -13.55 7.46 11.32
N ARG A 50 -14.38 6.65 11.98
CA ARG A 50 -13.95 5.90 13.18
C ARG A 50 -12.81 4.93 12.89
N ARG A 51 -12.82 4.30 11.71
CA ARG A 51 -11.75 3.41 11.24
C ARG A 51 -10.47 4.20 10.96
N LEU A 52 -10.58 5.33 10.27
CA LEU A 52 -9.48 6.24 9.99
C LEU A 52 -8.83 6.74 11.28
N ILE A 53 -9.62 7.20 12.25
CA ILE A 53 -9.12 7.63 13.57
C ILE A 53 -8.38 6.49 14.26
N ARG A 54 -8.89 5.26 14.21
CA ARG A 54 -8.20 4.09 14.79
C ARG A 54 -6.84 3.86 14.16
N PHE A 55 -6.72 3.95 12.83
CA PHE A 55 -5.44 3.84 12.14
C PHE A 55 -4.46 4.94 12.54
N PHE A 56 -4.97 6.18 12.64
CA PHE A 56 -4.17 7.32 13.12
C PHE A 56 -3.66 7.12 14.55
N VAL A 57 -4.52 6.68 15.45
CA VAL A 57 -4.13 6.41 16.84
C VAL A 57 -3.07 5.31 16.90
N VAL A 58 -3.26 4.21 16.16
CA VAL A 58 -2.27 3.13 16.10
C VAL A 58 -0.94 3.64 15.55
N LEU A 59 -0.96 4.44 14.48
CA LEU A 59 0.25 5.03 13.90
C LEU A 59 0.98 5.90 14.92
N ILE A 60 0.28 6.83 15.58
CA ILE A 60 0.89 7.72 16.58
C ILE A 60 1.48 6.93 17.74
N VAL A 61 0.74 5.96 18.29
CA VAL A 61 1.20 5.15 19.43
C VAL A 61 2.48 4.39 19.08
N TRP A 62 2.50 3.69 17.94
CA TRP A 62 3.69 2.95 17.52
C TRP A 62 4.87 3.88 17.19
N SER A 63 4.61 4.98 16.49
CA SER A 63 5.65 5.97 16.18
C SER A 63 6.27 6.57 17.44
N LEU A 64 5.47 6.85 18.48
CA LEU A 64 5.97 7.32 19.77
C LEU A 64 6.78 6.24 20.50
N ILE A 65 6.34 4.98 20.49
CA ILE A 65 7.08 3.87 21.08
C ILE A 65 8.46 3.73 20.42
N TYR A 66 8.51 3.74 19.09
CA TYR A 66 9.78 3.65 18.36
C TYR A 66 10.63 4.91 18.51
N TRP A 67 10.02 6.09 18.58
CA TRP A 67 10.75 7.32 18.86
C TRP A 67 11.45 7.26 20.23
N VAL A 68 10.74 6.84 21.29
CA VAL A 68 11.32 6.63 22.63
C VAL A 68 12.45 5.60 22.56
N TRP A 69 12.23 4.48 21.90
CA TRP A 69 13.24 3.44 21.74
C TRP A 69 14.50 3.95 21.02
N ASN A 70 14.35 4.64 19.92
CA ASN A 70 15.45 5.15 19.11
C ASN A 70 16.23 6.25 19.86
N THR A 71 15.53 7.13 20.56
CA THR A 71 16.16 8.21 21.32
C THR A 71 16.91 7.71 22.57
N PHE A 72 16.33 6.78 23.33
CA PHE A 72 16.90 6.34 24.60
C PHE A 72 17.80 5.10 24.51
N TYR A 73 17.61 4.26 23.52
CA TYR A 73 18.35 3.00 23.38
C TYR A 73 19.34 2.99 22.21
N MET A 74 19.00 3.64 21.10
CA MET A 74 19.84 3.63 19.88
C MET A 74 20.67 4.91 19.74
N ASP A 75 20.49 5.89 20.62
CA ASP A 75 21.21 7.18 20.60
C ASP A 75 21.11 7.90 19.26
N THR A 76 19.98 7.72 18.55
CA THR A 76 19.68 8.33 17.26
C THR A 76 18.74 9.50 17.45
N ASP A 77 19.16 10.68 17.00
CA ASP A 77 18.32 11.89 16.98
C ASP A 77 17.22 11.73 15.91
N VAL A 78 16.03 11.29 16.33
CA VAL A 78 14.84 11.25 15.49
C VAL A 78 14.00 12.49 15.78
N ASP A 79 13.84 13.35 14.79
CA ASP A 79 13.03 14.56 14.92
C ASP A 79 11.54 14.21 15.02
N LEU A 80 10.93 14.60 16.14
CA LEU A 80 9.52 14.34 16.44
C LEU A 80 8.57 14.94 15.38
N SER A 81 8.98 16.03 14.74
CA SER A 81 8.19 16.70 13.71
C SER A 81 8.01 15.83 12.45
N GLN A 82 8.93 14.90 12.21
CA GLN A 82 8.91 14.02 11.04
C GLN A 82 7.96 12.84 11.16
N ILE A 83 7.50 12.50 12.37
CA ILE A 83 6.60 11.37 12.63
C ILE A 83 5.31 11.42 11.80
N LEU A 84 4.84 12.60 11.40
CA LEU A 84 3.60 12.73 10.63
C LEU A 84 3.74 12.36 9.15
N TYR A 85 4.94 12.41 8.58
CA TYR A 85 5.16 12.19 7.14
C TYR A 85 6.30 11.22 6.81
N THR A 86 7.13 10.88 7.78
CA THR A 86 8.21 9.91 7.59
C THR A 86 8.06 8.77 8.61
N PRO A 87 8.03 7.50 8.18
CA PRO A 87 7.94 6.39 9.10
C PRO A 87 9.20 6.30 9.97
N THR A 88 9.01 6.27 11.30
CA THR A 88 10.07 6.13 12.29
C THR A 88 10.82 4.81 12.13
N GLU A 89 10.12 3.79 11.63
CA GLU A 89 10.67 2.47 11.32
C GLU A 89 10.16 1.97 9.97
N ALA A 90 11.00 1.20 9.27
CA ALA A 90 10.72 0.75 7.92
C ALA A 90 9.38 -0.01 7.77
N HIS A 91 8.96 -0.78 8.79
CA HIS A 91 7.71 -1.54 8.73
C HIS A 91 6.45 -0.72 8.96
N LEU A 92 6.56 0.50 9.51
CA LEU A 92 5.41 1.39 9.72
C LEU A 92 4.90 2.04 8.42
N TRP A 93 5.66 1.98 7.32
CA TRP A 93 5.28 2.58 6.04
C TRP A 93 3.88 2.17 5.57
N TYR A 94 3.46 0.93 5.89
CA TYR A 94 2.15 0.41 5.52
C TYR A 94 1.00 1.21 6.15
N LEU A 95 1.14 1.64 7.41
CA LEU A 95 0.13 2.47 8.08
C LEU A 95 0.01 3.84 7.39
N TYR A 96 1.14 4.44 7.00
CA TYR A 96 1.15 5.70 6.24
C TYR A 96 0.47 5.54 4.88
N ALA A 97 0.70 4.43 4.18
CA ALA A 97 0.06 4.15 2.90
C ALA A 97 -1.46 3.91 3.04
N MET A 98 -1.91 3.32 4.14
CA MET A 98 -3.33 3.01 4.37
C MET A 98 -4.18 4.23 4.71
N ILE A 99 -3.63 5.27 5.34
CA ILE A 99 -4.38 6.46 5.73
C ILE A 99 -5.02 7.17 4.52
N PRO A 100 -4.28 7.59 3.47
CA PRO A 100 -4.88 8.22 2.30
C PRO A 100 -5.87 7.29 1.58
N ILE A 101 -5.61 5.98 1.55
CA ILE A 101 -6.53 5.00 0.99
C ILE A 101 -7.85 5.00 1.75
N TYR A 102 -7.84 4.99 3.07
CA TYR A 102 -9.06 5.07 3.87
C TYR A 102 -9.79 6.40 3.71
N CYS A 103 -9.09 7.51 3.50
CA CYS A 103 -9.70 8.80 3.19
C CYS A 103 -10.49 8.76 1.88
N VAL A 104 -9.98 8.08 0.86
CA VAL A 104 -10.60 8.00 -0.47
C VAL A 104 -11.60 6.84 -0.60
N MET A 105 -11.56 5.88 0.31
CA MET A 105 -12.39 4.67 0.27
C MET A 105 -13.90 4.92 0.09
N PRO A 106 -14.54 5.90 0.76
CA PRO A 106 -15.97 6.18 0.56
C PRO A 106 -16.30 6.57 -0.88
N PHE A 107 -15.40 7.32 -1.52
CA PHE A 107 -15.57 7.74 -2.92
C PHE A 107 -15.42 6.54 -3.86
N PHE A 108 -14.47 5.66 -3.62
CA PHE A 108 -14.29 4.44 -4.38
C PHE A 108 -15.51 3.51 -4.26
N GLN A 109 -16.13 3.41 -3.08
CA GLN A 109 -17.36 2.64 -2.88
C GLN A 109 -18.51 3.18 -3.73
N VAL A 110 -18.69 4.50 -3.75
CA VAL A 110 -19.73 5.14 -4.57
C VAL A 110 -19.45 4.92 -6.05
N MET A 111 -18.22 5.06 -6.48
CA MET A 111 -17.79 4.83 -7.85
C MET A 111 -18.07 3.38 -8.29
N CYS A 112 -17.58 2.38 -7.57
CA CYS A 112 -17.79 0.97 -7.90
C CYS A 112 -19.25 0.54 -7.90
N ARG A 113 -20.09 1.21 -7.12
CA ARG A 113 -21.52 0.93 -7.06
C ARG A 113 -22.30 1.40 -8.29
N HIS A 114 -21.89 2.53 -8.89
CA HIS A 114 -22.60 3.15 -10.01
C HIS A 114 -22.01 2.82 -11.37
N MET A 115 -20.98 1.98 -11.40
CA MET A 115 -20.38 1.51 -12.65
C MET A 115 -21.17 0.33 -13.21
N ASP A 116 -21.49 0.41 -14.50
CA ASP A 116 -22.00 -0.73 -15.26
C ASP A 116 -20.85 -1.71 -15.56
N GLU A 117 -21.17 -2.98 -15.85
CA GLU A 117 -20.15 -4.02 -16.14
C GLU A 117 -19.18 -3.64 -17.27
N ARG A 118 -19.68 -2.92 -18.31
CA ARG A 118 -18.84 -2.44 -19.40
C ARG A 118 -17.83 -1.39 -18.93
N LEU A 119 -18.29 -0.48 -18.08
CA LEU A 119 -17.45 0.58 -17.53
C LEU A 119 -16.43 0.00 -16.52
N GLU A 120 -16.84 -0.99 -15.73
CA GLU A 120 -15.93 -1.72 -14.84
C GLU A 120 -14.81 -2.42 -15.63
N CYS A 121 -15.17 -3.12 -16.71
CA CYS A 121 -14.19 -3.79 -17.57
C CYS A 121 -13.23 -2.78 -18.23
N ALA A 122 -13.76 -1.68 -18.76
CA ALA A 122 -12.93 -0.60 -19.32
C ALA A 122 -12.01 0.02 -18.28
N PHE A 123 -12.51 0.26 -17.07
CA PHE A 123 -11.70 0.77 -15.96
C PHE A 123 -10.58 -0.19 -15.56
N LEU A 124 -10.86 -1.49 -15.45
CA LEU A 124 -9.85 -2.52 -15.17
C LEU A 124 -8.76 -2.58 -16.23
N ILE A 125 -9.15 -2.53 -17.51
CA ILE A 125 -8.20 -2.51 -18.62
C ILE A 125 -7.33 -1.26 -18.53
N LEU A 126 -7.93 -0.10 -18.28
CA LEU A 126 -7.21 1.17 -18.16
C LEU A 126 -6.20 1.17 -17.04
N ILE A 127 -6.61 0.78 -15.82
CA ILE A 127 -5.70 0.77 -14.66
C ILE A 127 -4.60 -0.29 -14.81
N THR A 128 -4.91 -1.42 -15.44
CA THR A 128 -3.91 -2.47 -15.72
C THR A 128 -2.90 -2.00 -16.76
N ALA A 129 -3.37 -1.38 -17.84
CA ALA A 129 -2.50 -0.80 -18.85
C ALA A 129 -1.59 0.28 -18.27
N ALA A 130 -2.13 1.17 -17.43
CA ALA A 130 -1.35 2.19 -16.74
C ALA A 130 -0.29 1.60 -15.80
N ALA A 131 -0.65 0.56 -15.03
CA ALA A 131 0.29 -0.14 -14.17
C ALA A 131 1.43 -0.79 -14.96
N ILE A 132 1.12 -1.40 -16.13
CA ILE A 132 2.12 -1.99 -17.03
C ILE A 132 3.04 -0.91 -17.60
N VAL A 133 2.48 0.21 -18.07
CA VAL A 133 3.27 1.33 -18.61
C VAL A 133 4.20 1.88 -17.55
N ASN A 134 3.70 2.18 -16.35
CA ASN A 134 4.52 2.66 -15.24
C ASN A 134 5.65 1.67 -14.90
N TYR A 135 5.36 0.38 -14.90
CA TYR A 135 6.37 -0.65 -14.65
C TYR A 135 7.46 -0.68 -15.75
N ILE A 136 7.06 -0.62 -17.02
CA ILE A 136 8.00 -0.62 -18.16
C ILE A 136 8.90 0.63 -18.10
N VAL A 137 8.32 1.81 -17.86
CA VAL A 137 9.06 3.08 -17.77
C VAL A 137 10.02 3.05 -16.57
N SER A 138 9.59 2.53 -15.42
CA SER A 138 10.46 2.40 -14.25
C SER A 138 11.67 1.48 -14.49
N LEU A 139 11.55 0.48 -15.36
CA LEU A 139 12.69 -0.35 -15.77
C LEU A 139 13.74 0.43 -16.58
N GLN A 140 13.33 1.46 -17.31
CA GLN A 140 14.21 2.33 -18.09
C GLN A 140 14.85 3.44 -17.23
N LYS A 141 14.49 3.54 -15.94
CA LYS A 141 14.88 4.62 -15.00
C LYS A 141 14.47 6.02 -15.49
N GLU A 142 13.44 6.09 -16.29
CA GLU A 142 12.82 7.32 -16.75
C GLU A 142 11.70 7.75 -15.81
N GLU A 143 11.45 9.06 -15.71
CA GLU A 143 10.31 9.57 -14.96
C GLU A 143 9.05 9.55 -15.83
N VAL A 144 7.93 9.11 -15.26
CA VAL A 144 6.64 9.11 -15.94
C VAL A 144 6.01 10.49 -15.82
N TYR A 145 5.86 11.20 -16.93
CA TYR A 145 5.18 12.50 -16.96
C TYR A 145 3.65 12.40 -16.87
N TYR A 146 3.09 11.23 -17.16
CA TYR A 146 1.65 10.97 -17.08
C TYR A 146 1.35 10.16 -15.83
N ASP A 147 0.98 10.86 -14.76
CA ASP A 147 0.53 10.22 -13.52
C ASP A 147 -0.99 10.16 -13.51
N LEU A 148 -1.55 8.95 -13.38
CA LEU A 148 -2.98 8.80 -13.23
C LEU A 148 -3.38 9.16 -11.80
N PRO A 149 -4.30 10.11 -11.59
CA PRO A 149 -4.61 10.67 -10.27
C PRO A 149 -5.13 9.65 -9.26
N ILE A 150 -5.52 8.45 -9.69
CA ILE A 150 -6.03 7.37 -8.84
C ILE A 150 -4.94 6.33 -8.53
N ILE A 151 -3.93 6.19 -9.39
CA ILE A 151 -2.96 5.10 -9.32
C ILE A 151 -1.64 5.57 -8.75
N GLY A 152 -1.22 6.82 -9.01
CA GLY A 152 0.01 7.42 -8.51
C GLY A 152 1.26 6.53 -8.67
N ASP A 153 2.37 6.99 -8.14
CA ASP A 153 3.64 6.27 -8.10
C ASP A 153 3.56 4.90 -7.40
N ARG A 154 2.57 4.73 -6.53
CA ARG A 154 2.40 3.53 -5.72
C ARG A 154 1.11 2.83 -6.09
N ILE A 155 1.22 1.69 -6.76
CA ILE A 155 0.16 0.85 -7.33
C ILE A 155 -0.82 0.26 -6.26
N TYR A 156 -0.91 0.83 -5.05
CA TYR A 156 -1.73 0.28 -3.98
C TYR A 156 -3.24 0.33 -4.31
N SER A 157 -3.71 1.41 -4.91
CA SER A 157 -5.10 1.54 -5.34
C SER A 157 -5.48 0.50 -6.38
N TYR A 158 -4.56 0.17 -7.30
CA TYR A 158 -4.74 -0.89 -8.26
C TYR A 158 -5.05 -2.24 -7.61
N TYR A 159 -4.26 -2.65 -6.61
CA TYR A 159 -4.51 -3.91 -5.89
C TYR A 159 -5.85 -3.93 -5.17
N ILE A 160 -6.30 -2.79 -4.65
CA ILE A 160 -7.61 -2.66 -4.01
C ILE A 160 -8.74 -2.96 -5.00
N PHE A 161 -8.69 -2.36 -6.21
CA PHE A 161 -9.69 -2.63 -7.24
C PHE A 161 -9.64 -4.06 -7.74
N ILE A 162 -8.46 -4.61 -8.02
CA ILE A 162 -8.32 -6.02 -8.40
C ILE A 162 -8.92 -6.95 -7.35
N GLY A 163 -8.61 -6.73 -6.07
CA GLY A 163 -9.17 -7.53 -4.98
C GLY A 163 -10.69 -7.48 -4.92
N TYR A 164 -11.28 -6.29 -5.11
CA TYR A 164 -12.71 -6.10 -5.18
C TYR A 164 -13.35 -6.87 -6.34
N TYR A 165 -12.79 -6.75 -7.54
CA TYR A 165 -13.35 -7.40 -8.72
C TYR A 165 -13.22 -8.93 -8.67
N ILE A 166 -12.11 -9.46 -8.17
CA ILE A 166 -11.97 -10.89 -7.92
C ILE A 166 -13.06 -11.39 -6.95
N ALA A 167 -13.33 -10.65 -5.88
CA ALA A 167 -14.36 -11.03 -4.91
C ALA A 167 -15.79 -10.89 -5.47
N LYS A 168 -16.03 -9.91 -6.36
CA LYS A 168 -17.35 -9.65 -6.97
C LYS A 168 -17.73 -10.70 -8.01
N TYR A 169 -16.77 -11.16 -8.81
CA TYR A 169 -17.02 -12.06 -9.96
C TYR A 169 -16.66 -13.54 -9.69
N ARG A 170 -16.27 -13.87 -8.48
CA ARG A 170 -16.04 -15.25 -8.05
C ARG A 170 -17.35 -15.95 -7.67
#